data_de7f270b7c2b4af453e4d479457806a8
#
_entry.id   de7f270b7c2b4af453e4d479457806a8
#
_cell.length_a   1.000
_cell.length_b   1.000
_cell.length_c   1.000
_cell.angle_alpha   90.00
_cell.angle_beta   90.00
_cell.angle_gamma   90.00
#
_symmetry.space_group_name_H-M   'P 1'
#
loop_
_entity.id
_entity.type
_entity.pdbx_description
1 polymer ?
#
loop_
_entity_poly.entity_id
_entity_poly.type
_entity_poly.pdbx_seq_one_letter_code
_entity_poly.pdbx_strand_id
1 'polypeptide(L)'
;MGTKTTKNSSREHWQTKVGFILSSAGSAAGLGNFWRFSYLAGMSGGGVFVLTYLISVLLIGIPVMIAEFLIGRSAQKSIVGAYKKFSGNSHFWTLIGLVGVLASAVIMSYYSVIGGWTLSYLFNALTSQLPQAAESSISLFQGLTNNVFLQAFWYTIFFLIVIAVVSRGIRAGIERWNKVLMIIFFLLLLVMVGYSLTTSGAMEALHFLFGFDLARFSPSIVLLAVGHAFFSLSLGSGTMVAYGSYLSRKIAIPFASVIVSFIDSAVAILAGLVIFPIVFSFGLSPASGTGLVFMTLPPLFSLMPFGNILAVIFFFLLSVAAVTSAISILEVVVSYLVDEWKVLRKRTAWLTGGFIYLFGLLWTKYDLSLADRIAGGYLLVLGALFISLFVGWVMKDEIVTRELRLNQGSGLFIAFRILTRYIIPALLLVIIFSGTI
;
A
#
# COMPACT_ATOMS: atom_id res chain seq x y z
N MET A 1 -3.12 -3.58 -51.40
CA MET A 1 -2.46 -2.90 -50.24
C MET A 1 -3.54 -2.40 -49.31
N GLY A 2 -3.90 -3.19 -48.30
CA GLY A 2 -4.93 -2.83 -47.34
C GLY A 2 -4.33 -2.04 -46.19
N THR A 3 -4.71 -0.79 -46.06
CA THR A 3 -4.40 0.08 -44.94
C THR A 3 -5.05 -0.52 -43.68
N LYS A 4 -4.23 -1.17 -42.79
CA LYS A 4 -4.64 -1.51 -41.45
C LYS A 4 -4.87 -0.19 -40.69
N THR A 5 -6.12 0.26 -40.64
CA THR A 5 -6.56 1.28 -39.70
C THR A 5 -6.22 0.81 -38.30
N THR A 6 -5.22 1.43 -37.70
CA THR A 6 -4.91 1.30 -36.27
C THR A 6 -6.15 1.76 -35.50
N LYS A 7 -6.94 0.81 -34.99
CA LYS A 7 -7.98 1.09 -34.01
C LYS A 7 -7.32 1.90 -32.89
N ASN A 8 -7.69 3.17 -32.77
CA ASN A 8 -7.44 3.96 -31.57
C ASN A 8 -8.04 3.18 -30.40
N SER A 9 -7.21 2.39 -29.70
CA SER A 9 -7.66 1.67 -28.52
C SER A 9 -7.93 2.73 -27.45
N SER A 10 -9.20 3.05 -27.24
CA SER A 10 -9.62 3.86 -26.10
C SER A 10 -9.04 3.23 -24.84
N ARG A 11 -8.44 4.07 -23.96
CA ARG A 11 -7.89 3.62 -22.66
C ARG A 11 -8.96 2.81 -21.92
N GLU A 12 -8.56 1.67 -21.32
CA GLU A 12 -9.46 0.90 -20.46
C GLU A 12 -9.97 1.76 -19.30
N HIS A 13 -11.18 1.51 -18.86
CA HIS A 13 -11.79 2.16 -17.70
C HIS A 13 -12.33 1.12 -16.74
N TRP A 14 -12.35 1.46 -15.45
CA TRP A 14 -13.06 0.68 -14.43
C TRP A 14 -14.51 0.45 -14.85
N GLN A 15 -14.99 -0.78 -14.70
CA GLN A 15 -16.36 -1.13 -15.05
C GLN A 15 -17.36 -0.56 -14.05
N THR A 16 -17.00 -0.62 -12.75
CA THR A 16 -17.90 -0.28 -11.66
C THR A 16 -17.22 0.66 -10.66
N LYS A 17 -18.02 1.49 -9.97
CA LYS A 17 -17.55 2.31 -8.85
C LYS A 17 -17.01 1.43 -7.71
N VAL A 18 -17.68 0.32 -7.41
CA VAL A 18 -17.28 -0.62 -6.37
C VAL A 18 -15.96 -1.29 -6.74
N GLY A 19 -15.78 -1.71 -8.01
CA GLY A 19 -14.53 -2.30 -8.47
C GLY A 19 -13.34 -1.34 -8.32
N PHE A 20 -13.53 -0.06 -8.66
CA PHE A 20 -12.52 0.97 -8.44
C PHE A 20 -12.18 1.16 -6.95
N ILE A 21 -13.21 1.32 -6.10
CA ILE A 21 -13.01 1.52 -4.65
C ILE A 21 -12.31 0.32 -4.03
N LEU A 22 -12.77 -0.92 -4.32
CA LEU A 22 -12.15 -2.13 -3.77
C LEU A 22 -10.73 -2.35 -4.30
N SER A 23 -10.45 -2.00 -5.56
CA SER A 23 -9.09 -2.09 -6.09
C SER A 23 -8.16 -1.07 -5.45
N SER A 24 -8.61 0.17 -5.26
CA SER A 24 -7.83 1.22 -4.59
C SER A 24 -7.66 0.93 -3.10
N ALA A 25 -8.70 0.43 -2.44
CA ALA A 25 -8.62 -0.02 -1.06
C ALA A 25 -7.69 -1.23 -0.89
N GLY A 26 -7.73 -2.20 -1.82
CA GLY A 26 -6.81 -3.34 -1.81
C GLY A 26 -5.36 -2.97 -2.12
N SER A 27 -5.15 -1.87 -2.86
CA SER A 27 -3.81 -1.28 -3.02
C SER A 27 -3.29 -0.68 -1.72
N ALA A 28 -4.16 0.01 -0.98
CA ALA A 28 -3.83 0.64 0.28
C ALA A 28 -3.73 -0.40 1.42
N ALA A 29 -4.76 -1.23 1.62
CA ALA A 29 -4.84 -2.23 2.68
C ALA A 29 -3.86 -3.41 2.45
N GLY A 30 -2.58 -3.13 2.53
CA GLY A 30 -1.48 -4.06 2.27
C GLY A 30 -0.86 -4.67 3.54
N LEU A 31 0.33 -5.24 3.38
CA LEU A 31 1.14 -5.75 4.50
C LEU A 31 1.41 -4.65 5.55
N GLY A 32 1.45 -3.39 5.14
CA GLY A 32 1.68 -2.26 6.02
C GLY A 32 0.68 -2.15 7.15
N ASN A 33 -0.59 -2.47 6.91
CA ASN A 33 -1.65 -2.40 7.92
C ASN A 33 -1.51 -3.49 9.00
N PHE A 34 -1.03 -4.68 8.63
CA PHE A 34 -0.81 -5.79 9.58
C PHE A 34 0.55 -5.70 10.25
N TRP A 35 1.58 -5.40 9.49
CA TRP A 35 2.95 -5.47 9.95
C TRP A 35 3.45 -4.14 10.49
N ARG A 36 3.53 -3.11 9.61
CA ARG A 36 4.13 -1.81 9.96
C ARG A 36 3.29 -1.03 10.96
N PHE A 37 1.96 -0.99 10.77
CA PHE A 37 1.05 -0.35 11.71
C PHE A 37 1.15 -0.94 13.11
N SER A 38 1.10 -2.28 13.21
CA SER A 38 1.07 -2.95 14.51
C SER A 38 2.37 -2.73 15.28
N TYR A 39 3.55 -2.85 14.63
CA TYR A 39 4.78 -2.60 15.36
C TYR A 39 4.99 -1.12 15.70
N LEU A 40 4.62 -0.19 14.82
CA LEU A 40 4.68 1.24 15.13
C LEU A 40 3.74 1.62 16.28
N ALA A 41 2.52 1.12 16.29
CA ALA A 41 1.61 1.30 17.42
C ALA A 41 2.19 0.70 18.71
N GLY A 42 2.79 -0.49 18.62
CA GLY A 42 3.47 -1.15 19.72
C GLY A 42 4.60 -0.33 20.33
N MET A 43 5.44 0.26 19.51
CA MET A 43 6.57 1.07 19.94
C MET A 43 6.23 2.51 20.34
N SER A 44 5.12 3.05 19.84
CA SER A 44 4.77 4.48 19.94
C SER A 44 3.58 4.77 20.86
N GLY A 45 3.30 3.88 21.82
CA GLY A 45 2.31 4.13 22.87
C GLY A 45 0.85 3.90 22.46
N GLY A 46 0.59 3.01 21.49
CA GLY A 46 -0.75 2.53 21.16
C GLY A 46 -1.69 3.63 20.66
N GLY A 47 -2.69 4.00 21.48
CA GLY A 47 -3.74 4.93 21.11
C GLY A 47 -3.27 6.31 20.69
N VAL A 48 -2.15 6.80 21.23
CA VAL A 48 -1.56 8.08 20.80
C VAL A 48 -1.09 8.00 19.36
N PHE A 49 -0.43 6.90 18.97
CA PHE A 49 -0.03 6.66 17.57
C PHE A 49 -1.26 6.50 16.67
N VAL A 50 -2.25 5.71 17.10
CA VAL A 50 -3.49 5.47 16.32
C VAL A 50 -4.20 6.79 16.02
N LEU A 51 -4.41 7.65 17.03
CA LEU A 51 -5.03 8.95 16.82
C LEU A 51 -4.22 9.84 15.88
N THR A 52 -2.91 9.92 16.10
CA THR A 52 -2.01 10.73 15.28
C THR A 52 -2.02 10.25 13.82
N TYR A 53 -2.06 8.93 13.62
CA TYR A 53 -2.19 8.32 12.30
C TYR A 53 -3.52 8.69 11.63
N LEU A 54 -4.65 8.57 12.33
CA LEU A 54 -5.97 8.94 11.78
C LEU A 54 -6.05 10.42 11.41
N ILE A 55 -5.50 11.31 12.25
CA ILE A 55 -5.39 12.75 11.95
C ILE A 55 -4.50 12.96 10.71
N SER A 56 -3.39 12.25 10.61
CA SER A 56 -2.48 12.33 9.45
C SER A 56 -3.16 11.87 8.16
N VAL A 57 -3.91 10.78 8.21
CA VAL A 57 -4.72 10.31 7.07
C VAL A 57 -5.75 11.36 6.66
N LEU A 58 -6.47 11.94 7.62
CA LEU A 58 -7.51 12.92 7.36
C LEU A 58 -6.95 14.22 6.75
N LEU A 59 -5.91 14.79 7.36
CA LEU A 59 -5.41 16.12 7.01
C LEU A 59 -4.40 16.10 5.85
N ILE A 60 -3.69 15.00 5.65
CA ILE A 60 -2.61 14.89 4.66
C ILE A 60 -2.89 13.79 3.66
N GLY A 61 -3.20 12.58 4.10
CA GLY A 61 -3.41 11.42 3.24
C GLY A 61 -4.54 11.61 2.24
N ILE A 62 -5.73 12.01 2.71
CA ILE A 62 -6.90 12.25 1.84
C ILE A 62 -6.63 13.35 0.81
N PRO A 63 -6.10 14.54 1.14
CA PRO A 63 -5.77 15.56 0.14
C PRO A 63 -4.75 15.09 -0.90
N VAL A 64 -3.71 14.32 -0.52
CA VAL A 64 -2.74 13.78 -1.47
C VAL A 64 -3.36 12.71 -2.35
N MET A 65 -4.20 11.82 -1.82
CA MET A 65 -4.96 10.84 -2.61
C MET A 65 -5.88 11.54 -3.62
N ILE A 66 -6.58 12.59 -3.21
CA ILE A 66 -7.37 13.44 -4.11
C ILE A 66 -6.48 14.00 -5.23
N ALA A 67 -5.30 14.52 -4.89
CA ALA A 67 -4.35 15.06 -5.85
C ALA A 67 -3.88 13.99 -6.87
N GLU A 68 -3.54 12.79 -6.42
CA GLU A 68 -3.14 11.70 -7.30
C GLU A 68 -4.26 11.27 -8.25
N PHE A 69 -5.46 11.00 -7.73
CA PHE A 69 -6.61 10.66 -8.58
C PHE A 69 -6.95 11.78 -9.57
N LEU A 70 -6.83 13.04 -9.15
CA LEU A 70 -7.07 14.20 -9.99
C LEU A 70 -6.07 14.26 -11.16
N ILE A 71 -4.77 14.11 -10.88
CA ILE A 71 -3.73 14.05 -11.91
C ILE A 71 -4.03 12.93 -12.91
N GLY A 72 -4.25 11.71 -12.42
CA GLY A 72 -4.50 10.54 -13.24
C GLY A 72 -5.73 10.71 -14.13
N ARG A 73 -6.89 11.08 -13.52
CA ARG A 73 -8.16 11.22 -14.24
C ARG A 73 -8.14 12.34 -15.28
N SER A 74 -7.57 13.48 -14.95
CA SER A 74 -7.53 14.62 -15.89
C SER A 74 -6.56 14.40 -17.04
N ALA A 75 -5.49 13.65 -16.82
CA ALA A 75 -4.53 13.31 -17.87
C ALA A 75 -4.98 12.12 -18.72
N GLN A 76 -5.61 11.10 -18.16
CA GLN A 76 -5.87 9.79 -18.74
C GLN A 76 -4.56 9.13 -19.23
N LYS A 77 -3.48 9.29 -18.46
CA LYS A 77 -2.13 8.81 -18.75
C LYS A 77 -1.44 8.35 -17.47
N SER A 78 -0.32 7.65 -17.63
CA SER A 78 0.63 7.37 -16.54
C SER A 78 1.14 8.66 -15.88
N ILE A 79 1.76 8.57 -14.71
CA ILE A 79 2.27 9.76 -14.00
C ILE A 79 3.22 10.60 -14.86
N VAL A 80 4.13 9.97 -15.63
CA VAL A 80 5.06 10.67 -16.52
C VAL A 80 4.31 11.39 -17.64
N GLY A 81 3.36 10.70 -18.30
CA GLY A 81 2.53 11.28 -19.34
C GLY A 81 1.62 12.39 -18.83
N ALA A 82 1.15 12.29 -17.57
CA ALA A 82 0.36 13.32 -16.93
C ALA A 82 1.19 14.59 -16.66
N TYR A 83 2.39 14.41 -16.12
CA TYR A 83 3.30 15.52 -15.87
C TYR A 83 3.71 16.24 -17.16
N LYS A 84 4.09 15.49 -18.21
CA LYS A 84 4.37 16.08 -19.53
C LYS A 84 3.19 16.91 -20.04
N LYS A 85 1.97 16.37 -19.95
CA LYS A 85 0.76 17.02 -20.47
C LYS A 85 0.47 18.39 -19.83
N PHE A 86 0.60 18.49 -18.50
CA PHE A 86 0.20 19.69 -17.78
C PHE A 86 1.34 20.68 -17.51
N SER A 87 2.61 20.25 -17.63
CA SER A 87 3.78 21.12 -17.45
C SER A 87 4.37 21.65 -18.75
N GLY A 88 3.69 21.44 -19.91
CA GLY A 88 4.24 21.85 -21.19
C GLY A 88 5.52 21.10 -21.60
N ASN A 89 5.60 19.81 -21.31
CA ASN A 89 6.76 18.94 -21.54
C ASN A 89 8.03 19.34 -20.76
N SER A 90 7.89 19.93 -19.58
CA SER A 90 9.02 20.25 -18.70
C SER A 90 9.87 19.01 -18.42
N HIS A 91 11.18 19.10 -18.64
CA HIS A 91 12.14 18.03 -18.34
C HIS A 91 12.17 17.72 -16.85
N PHE A 92 12.08 18.74 -15.98
CA PHE A 92 12.06 18.57 -14.53
C PHE A 92 10.89 17.69 -14.09
N TRP A 93 9.66 18.02 -14.49
CA TRP A 93 8.47 17.24 -14.10
C TRP A 93 8.47 15.85 -14.73
N THR A 94 9.01 15.70 -15.94
CA THR A 94 9.19 14.39 -16.57
C THR A 94 10.11 13.51 -15.74
N LEU A 95 11.24 14.06 -15.27
CA LEU A 95 12.19 13.35 -14.41
C LEU A 95 11.55 12.93 -13.06
N ILE A 96 10.79 13.83 -12.44
CA ILE A 96 10.07 13.49 -11.20
C ILE A 96 9.10 12.32 -11.42
N GLY A 97 8.35 12.32 -12.54
CA GLY A 97 7.49 11.20 -12.90
C GLY A 97 8.25 9.89 -13.08
N LEU A 98 9.43 9.93 -13.69
CA LEU A 98 10.31 8.76 -13.84
C LEU A 98 10.84 8.24 -12.50
N VAL A 99 11.17 9.13 -11.57
CA VAL A 99 11.57 8.75 -10.20
C VAL A 99 10.43 7.98 -9.50
N GLY A 100 9.17 8.40 -9.65
CA GLY A 100 8.01 7.66 -9.13
C GLY A 100 7.87 6.26 -9.74
N VAL A 101 8.06 6.13 -11.06
CA VAL A 101 8.05 4.82 -11.75
C VAL A 101 9.19 3.94 -11.27
N LEU A 102 10.40 4.49 -11.11
CA LEU A 102 11.57 3.77 -10.60
C LEU A 102 11.36 3.34 -9.15
N ALA A 103 10.83 4.21 -8.29
CA ALA A 103 10.48 3.88 -6.92
C ALA A 103 9.52 2.68 -6.88
N SER A 104 8.46 2.70 -7.70
CA SER A 104 7.53 1.57 -7.83
C SER A 104 8.21 0.28 -8.28
N ALA A 105 9.16 0.34 -9.23
CA ALA A 105 9.91 -0.83 -9.68
C ALA A 105 10.79 -1.42 -8.57
N VAL A 106 11.49 -0.56 -7.82
CA VAL A 106 12.32 -1.00 -6.69
C VAL A 106 11.44 -1.57 -5.56
N ILE A 107 10.34 -0.88 -5.20
CA ILE A 107 9.40 -1.39 -4.19
C ILE A 107 8.86 -2.75 -4.63
N MET A 108 8.40 -2.90 -5.87
CA MET A 108 7.88 -4.17 -6.38
C MET A 108 8.90 -5.30 -6.25
N SER A 109 10.19 -5.01 -6.46
CA SER A 109 11.25 -6.02 -6.42
C SER A 109 11.46 -6.62 -5.04
N TYR A 110 11.55 -5.82 -3.97
CA TYR A 110 11.76 -6.33 -2.61
C TYR A 110 10.44 -6.71 -1.91
N TYR A 111 9.35 -5.96 -2.16
CA TYR A 111 8.04 -6.24 -1.59
C TYR A 111 7.54 -7.64 -1.96
N SER A 112 7.84 -8.08 -3.17
CA SER A 112 7.47 -9.42 -3.62
C SER A 112 8.24 -10.54 -2.92
N VAL A 113 9.45 -10.28 -2.39
CA VAL A 113 10.17 -11.24 -1.53
C VAL A 113 9.39 -11.42 -0.22
N ILE A 114 8.97 -10.33 0.41
CA ILE A 114 8.14 -10.37 1.63
C ILE A 114 6.78 -11.03 1.33
N GLY A 115 6.18 -10.75 0.16
CA GLY A 115 5.00 -11.45 -0.32
C GLY A 115 5.22 -12.96 -0.46
N GLY A 116 6.39 -13.38 -0.90
CA GLY A 116 6.81 -14.79 -0.92
C GLY A 116 6.87 -15.40 0.48
N TRP A 117 7.35 -14.66 1.48
CA TRP A 117 7.33 -15.13 2.88
C TRP A 117 5.91 -15.40 3.38
N THR A 118 4.92 -14.56 3.03
CA THR A 118 3.52 -14.80 3.42
C THR A 118 2.98 -16.10 2.84
N LEU A 119 3.34 -16.44 1.58
CA LEU A 119 2.96 -17.70 0.95
C LEU A 119 3.65 -18.90 1.60
N SER A 120 4.92 -18.77 1.97
CA SER A 120 5.66 -19.81 2.70
C SER A 120 5.00 -20.12 4.04
N TYR A 121 4.66 -19.09 4.81
CA TYR A 121 3.97 -19.26 6.10
C TYR A 121 2.55 -19.79 5.93
N LEU A 122 1.83 -19.38 4.89
CA LEU A 122 0.53 -19.98 4.55
C LEU A 122 0.66 -21.49 4.27
N PHE A 123 1.68 -21.89 3.51
CA PHE A 123 1.95 -23.29 3.23
C PHE A 123 2.29 -24.08 4.51
N ASN A 124 3.14 -23.52 5.38
CA ASN A 124 3.48 -24.14 6.67
C ASN A 124 2.24 -24.26 7.59
N ALA A 125 1.34 -23.28 7.57
CA ALA A 125 0.08 -23.34 8.28
C ALA A 125 -0.85 -24.44 7.72
N LEU A 126 -1.00 -24.53 6.40
CA LEU A 126 -1.81 -25.55 5.74
C LEU A 126 -1.30 -26.97 5.99
N THR A 127 0.03 -27.15 6.12
CA THR A 127 0.67 -28.43 6.41
C THR A 127 0.88 -28.69 7.91
N SER A 128 0.36 -27.82 8.78
CA SER A 128 0.52 -27.91 10.24
C SER A 128 1.99 -27.95 10.71
N GLN A 129 2.86 -27.24 9.97
CA GLN A 129 4.31 -27.18 10.24
C GLN A 129 4.74 -25.87 10.92
N LEU A 130 3.79 -25.12 11.48
CA LEU A 130 4.13 -23.91 12.22
C LEU A 130 4.78 -24.26 13.56
N PRO A 131 5.77 -23.48 14.02
CA PRO A 131 6.49 -23.72 15.24
C PRO A 131 5.61 -23.52 16.47
N GLN A 132 5.84 -24.31 17.52
CA GLN A 132 5.13 -24.23 18.81
C GLN A 132 5.89 -23.43 19.86
N ALA A 133 7.18 -23.17 19.65
CA ALA A 133 8.03 -22.40 20.55
C ALA A 133 8.66 -21.21 19.86
N ALA A 134 9.00 -20.17 20.64
CA ALA A 134 9.61 -18.94 20.11
C ALA A 134 10.94 -19.21 19.40
N GLU A 135 11.81 -20.07 19.96
CA GLU A 135 13.11 -20.41 19.37
C GLU A 135 12.97 -21.12 18.02
N SER A 136 12.03 -22.05 17.92
CA SER A 136 11.75 -22.75 16.65
C SER A 136 11.11 -21.80 15.61
N SER A 137 10.38 -20.77 16.05
CA SER A 137 9.83 -19.76 15.17
C SER A 137 10.92 -18.85 14.59
N ILE A 138 11.87 -18.45 15.41
CA ILE A 138 13.06 -17.69 14.96
C ILE A 138 13.86 -18.55 13.96
N SER A 139 14.07 -19.84 14.27
CA SER A 139 14.80 -20.76 13.41
C SER A 139 14.08 -20.99 12.06
N LEU A 140 12.73 -21.07 12.06
CA LEU A 140 11.94 -21.18 10.84
C LEU A 140 12.13 -19.94 9.96
N PHE A 141 12.02 -18.74 10.56
CA PHE A 141 12.20 -17.49 9.82
C PHE A 141 13.62 -17.34 9.28
N GLN A 142 14.64 -17.64 10.10
CA GLN A 142 16.04 -17.63 9.65
C GLN A 142 16.31 -18.69 8.60
N GLY A 143 15.73 -19.88 8.71
CA GLY A 143 15.82 -20.94 7.71
C GLY A 143 15.23 -20.53 6.36
N LEU A 144 14.14 -19.72 6.37
CA LEU A 144 13.59 -19.12 5.16
C LEU A 144 14.49 -18.01 4.61
N THR A 145 14.88 -17.04 5.46
CA THR A 145 15.57 -15.81 5.02
C THR A 145 17.06 -16.04 4.70
N ASN A 146 17.70 -17.04 5.27
CA ASN A 146 19.07 -17.40 4.94
C ASN A 146 19.18 -18.39 3.76
N ASN A 147 18.07 -18.99 3.32
CA ASN A 147 18.06 -19.92 2.20
C ASN A 147 17.62 -19.20 0.91
N VAL A 148 18.60 -18.78 0.11
CA VAL A 148 18.37 -18.06 -1.14
C VAL A 148 17.44 -18.84 -2.10
N PHE A 149 17.58 -20.16 -2.20
CA PHE A 149 16.75 -20.97 -3.11
C PHE A 149 15.30 -21.05 -2.64
N LEU A 150 15.07 -21.20 -1.34
CA LEU A 150 13.73 -21.25 -0.75
C LEU A 150 13.04 -19.90 -0.88
N GLN A 151 13.75 -18.81 -0.60
CA GLN A 151 13.23 -17.46 -0.84
C GLN A 151 12.89 -17.23 -2.32
N ALA A 152 13.81 -17.57 -3.23
CA ALA A 152 13.60 -17.42 -4.67
C ALA A 152 12.39 -18.24 -5.15
N PHE A 153 12.18 -19.45 -4.62
CA PHE A 153 11.01 -20.28 -4.95
C PHE A 153 9.69 -19.58 -4.60
N TRP A 154 9.52 -19.14 -3.35
CA TRP A 154 8.30 -18.45 -2.90
C TRP A 154 8.12 -17.09 -3.56
N TYR A 155 9.19 -16.34 -3.74
CA TYR A 155 9.23 -15.10 -4.49
C TYR A 155 8.72 -15.30 -5.92
N THR A 156 9.20 -16.36 -6.60
CA THR A 156 8.76 -16.69 -7.97
C THR A 156 7.25 -16.93 -8.04
N ILE A 157 6.71 -17.76 -7.13
CA ILE A 157 5.27 -18.06 -7.10
C ILE A 157 4.47 -16.77 -6.91
N PHE A 158 4.85 -15.95 -5.92
CA PHE A 158 4.18 -14.69 -5.65
C PHE A 158 4.21 -13.76 -6.85
N PHE A 159 5.38 -13.59 -7.45
CA PHE A 159 5.59 -12.68 -8.57
C PHE A 159 4.81 -13.12 -9.82
N LEU A 160 4.75 -14.41 -10.10
CA LEU A 160 3.99 -14.97 -11.22
C LEU A 160 2.48 -14.72 -11.05
N ILE A 161 1.93 -14.83 -9.82
CA ILE A 161 0.54 -14.50 -9.53
C ILE A 161 0.26 -13.04 -9.91
N VAL A 162 1.12 -12.11 -9.47
CA VAL A 162 0.94 -10.68 -9.73
C VAL A 162 1.04 -10.35 -11.22
N ILE A 163 2.07 -10.85 -11.92
CA ILE A 163 2.20 -10.64 -13.38
C ILE A 163 1.00 -11.20 -14.13
N ALA A 164 0.54 -12.40 -13.77
CA ALA A 164 -0.61 -13.02 -14.43
C ALA A 164 -1.88 -12.15 -14.33
N VAL A 165 -2.11 -11.52 -13.19
CA VAL A 165 -3.24 -10.61 -12.99
C VAL A 165 -3.06 -9.32 -13.79
N VAL A 166 -1.92 -8.63 -13.66
CA VAL A 166 -1.67 -7.34 -14.34
C VAL A 166 -1.67 -7.49 -15.86
N SER A 167 -1.15 -8.61 -16.38
CA SER A 167 -1.11 -8.88 -17.83
C SER A 167 -2.49 -8.99 -18.49
N ARG A 168 -3.55 -9.31 -17.71
CA ARG A 168 -4.93 -9.42 -18.18
C ARG A 168 -5.67 -8.10 -18.32
N GLY A 169 -5.06 -6.98 -17.93
CA GLY A 169 -5.64 -5.64 -18.04
C GLY A 169 -6.42 -5.21 -16.80
N ILE A 170 -7.07 -4.06 -16.94
CA ILE A 170 -7.77 -3.44 -15.80
C ILE A 170 -9.03 -4.22 -15.47
N ARG A 171 -9.90 -4.48 -16.45
CA ARG A 171 -11.22 -5.09 -16.24
C ARG A 171 -11.15 -6.57 -15.89
N ALA A 172 -10.50 -7.35 -16.76
CA ALA A 172 -10.43 -8.82 -16.63
C ALA A 172 -9.37 -9.29 -15.62
N GLY A 173 -8.37 -8.46 -15.36
CA GLY A 173 -7.30 -8.71 -14.39
C GLY A 173 -7.58 -8.00 -13.08
N ILE A 174 -7.13 -6.75 -12.95
CA ILE A 174 -7.04 -6.02 -11.69
C ILE A 174 -8.40 -5.87 -10.99
N GLU A 175 -9.43 -5.35 -11.68
CA GLU A 175 -10.74 -5.11 -11.07
C GLU A 175 -11.41 -6.40 -10.61
N ARG A 176 -11.41 -7.43 -11.48
CA ARG A 176 -12.06 -8.70 -11.18
C ARG A 176 -11.41 -9.41 -9.99
N TRP A 177 -10.07 -9.50 -9.99
CA TRP A 177 -9.35 -10.20 -8.93
C TRP A 177 -9.42 -9.44 -7.61
N ASN A 178 -9.16 -8.13 -7.61
CA ASN A 178 -9.24 -7.33 -6.39
C ASN A 178 -10.65 -7.34 -5.79
N LYS A 179 -11.70 -7.30 -6.61
CA LYS A 179 -13.07 -7.36 -6.12
C LYS A 179 -13.36 -8.67 -5.36
N VAL A 180 -12.93 -9.82 -5.88
CA VAL A 180 -13.13 -11.12 -5.22
C VAL A 180 -12.24 -11.22 -3.97
N LEU A 181 -10.94 -10.92 -4.12
CA LEU A 181 -9.97 -11.03 -3.03
C LEU A 181 -10.33 -10.12 -1.85
N MET A 182 -10.74 -8.88 -2.11
CA MET A 182 -11.09 -7.94 -1.04
C MET A 182 -12.37 -8.31 -0.30
N ILE A 183 -13.37 -8.89 -0.97
CA ILE A 183 -14.57 -9.39 -0.27
C ILE A 183 -14.20 -10.54 0.67
N ILE A 184 -13.43 -11.53 0.18
CA ILE A 184 -12.96 -12.64 1.02
C ILE A 184 -12.09 -12.11 2.17
N PHE A 185 -11.20 -11.17 1.88
CA PHE A 185 -10.33 -10.53 2.87
C PHE A 185 -11.13 -9.92 4.02
N PHE A 186 -12.15 -9.09 3.72
CA PHE A 186 -12.96 -8.46 4.77
C PHE A 186 -13.74 -9.48 5.60
N LEU A 187 -14.31 -10.50 4.97
CA LEU A 187 -15.05 -11.55 5.69
C LEU A 187 -14.13 -12.30 6.67
N LEU A 188 -12.95 -12.71 6.21
CA LEU A 188 -11.99 -13.42 7.05
C LEU A 188 -11.38 -12.50 8.13
N LEU A 189 -11.13 -11.24 7.82
CA LEU A 189 -10.66 -10.27 8.81
C LEU A 189 -11.67 -10.09 9.95
N LEU A 190 -12.96 -9.99 9.63
CA LEU A 190 -14.01 -9.90 10.65
C LEU A 190 -14.10 -11.16 11.51
N VAL A 191 -13.94 -12.36 10.90
CA VAL A 191 -13.87 -13.61 11.64
C VAL A 191 -12.67 -13.60 12.62
N MET A 192 -11.49 -13.18 12.16
CA MET A 192 -10.31 -13.09 13.00
C MET A 192 -10.49 -12.09 14.15
N VAL A 193 -11.05 -10.92 13.88
CA VAL A 193 -11.36 -9.92 14.92
C VAL A 193 -12.34 -10.49 15.93
N GLY A 194 -13.44 -11.09 15.45
CA GLY A 194 -14.45 -11.72 16.34
C GLY A 194 -13.81 -12.75 17.27
N TYR A 195 -12.94 -13.61 16.76
CA TYR A 195 -12.22 -14.59 17.58
C TYR A 195 -11.25 -13.90 18.56
N SER A 196 -10.41 -12.96 18.09
CA SER A 196 -9.40 -12.30 18.93
C SER A 196 -10.03 -11.55 20.11
N LEU A 197 -11.23 -10.97 19.91
CA LEU A 197 -11.96 -10.29 20.98
C LEU A 197 -12.54 -11.24 22.05
N THR A 198 -12.54 -12.56 21.84
CA THR A 198 -12.91 -13.55 22.88
C THR A 198 -11.73 -13.97 23.73
N THR A 199 -10.51 -13.57 23.40
CA THR A 199 -9.30 -13.93 24.16
C THR A 199 -9.14 -13.08 25.43
N SER A 200 -8.36 -13.57 26.39
CA SER A 200 -8.14 -12.89 27.68
C SER A 200 -7.48 -11.52 27.54
N GLY A 201 -6.66 -11.29 26.50
CA GLY A 201 -6.00 -10.02 26.24
C GLY A 201 -6.86 -8.97 25.52
N ALA A 202 -8.13 -9.27 25.23
CA ALA A 202 -8.98 -8.38 24.43
C ALA A 202 -9.18 -7.01 25.08
N MET A 203 -9.47 -6.97 26.39
CA MET A 203 -9.70 -5.69 27.08
C MET A 203 -8.43 -4.85 27.16
N GLU A 204 -7.28 -5.48 27.40
CA GLU A 204 -5.98 -4.79 27.40
C GLU A 204 -5.66 -4.21 26.01
N ALA A 205 -5.93 -4.96 24.94
CA ALA A 205 -5.76 -4.49 23.56
C ALA A 205 -6.66 -3.30 23.22
N LEU A 206 -7.92 -3.31 23.67
CA LEU A 206 -8.83 -2.17 23.49
C LEU A 206 -8.32 -0.93 24.25
N HIS A 207 -7.89 -1.09 25.50
CA HIS A 207 -7.27 0.01 26.23
C HIS A 207 -5.98 0.50 25.59
N PHE A 208 -5.15 -0.40 25.06
CA PHE A 208 -3.92 -0.06 24.39
C PHE A 208 -4.16 0.73 23.08
N LEU A 209 -5.11 0.29 22.24
CA LEU A 209 -5.38 0.91 20.94
C LEU A 209 -6.19 2.20 21.02
N PHE A 210 -7.07 2.33 22.01
CA PHE A 210 -8.00 3.46 22.12
C PHE A 210 -7.81 4.31 23.38
N GLY A 211 -6.91 3.92 24.26
CA GLY A 211 -6.53 4.71 25.43
C GLY A 211 -5.59 5.85 25.04
N PHE A 212 -5.90 7.06 25.51
CA PHE A 212 -5.07 8.25 25.25
C PHE A 212 -4.24 8.58 26.47
N ASP A 213 -2.95 8.34 26.40
CA ASP A 213 -1.97 8.82 27.36
C ASP A 213 -1.12 9.93 26.72
N LEU A 214 -1.54 11.18 26.91
CA LEU A 214 -0.85 12.33 26.35
C LEU A 214 0.58 12.48 26.85
N ALA A 215 0.95 11.87 27.99
CA ALA A 215 2.32 11.86 28.48
C ALA A 215 3.28 11.10 27.52
N ARG A 216 2.76 10.21 26.68
CA ARG A 216 3.52 9.48 25.66
C ARG A 216 3.64 10.22 24.34
N PHE A 217 2.95 11.35 24.19
CA PHE A 217 3.02 12.11 22.94
C PHE A 217 4.42 12.70 22.72
N SER A 218 4.94 12.52 21.52
CA SER A 218 6.19 13.17 21.09
C SER A 218 6.09 13.60 19.62
N PRO A 219 6.83 14.64 19.19
CA PRO A 219 6.85 15.06 17.79
C PRO A 219 7.30 13.95 16.84
N SER A 220 8.14 13.02 17.28
CA SER A 220 8.57 11.87 16.48
C SER A 220 7.41 10.94 16.12
N ILE A 221 6.41 10.79 17.00
CA ILE A 221 5.20 10.00 16.71
C ILE A 221 4.42 10.62 15.53
N VAL A 222 4.37 11.96 15.45
CA VAL A 222 3.73 12.64 14.33
C VAL A 222 4.43 12.31 13.01
N LEU A 223 5.77 12.38 13.00
CA LEU A 223 6.56 12.09 11.81
C LEU A 223 6.40 10.63 11.37
N LEU A 224 6.44 9.69 12.31
CA LEU A 224 6.21 8.27 12.06
C LEU A 224 4.79 8.01 11.53
N ALA A 225 3.78 8.64 12.13
CA ALA A 225 2.37 8.49 11.74
C ALA A 225 2.10 9.04 10.33
N VAL A 226 2.66 10.21 10.00
CA VAL A 226 2.56 10.77 8.64
C VAL A 226 3.27 9.88 7.63
N GLY A 227 4.52 9.47 7.92
CA GLY A 227 5.27 8.55 7.05
C GLY A 227 4.52 7.23 6.84
N HIS A 228 3.92 6.69 7.89
CA HIS A 228 3.10 5.48 7.79
C HIS A 228 1.82 5.72 6.96
N ALA A 229 1.16 6.86 7.09
CA ALA A 229 -0.03 7.18 6.31
C ALA A 229 0.24 7.20 4.79
N PHE A 230 1.40 7.73 4.35
CA PHE A 230 1.80 7.68 2.94
C PHE A 230 2.06 6.25 2.46
N PHE A 231 2.76 5.47 3.26
CA PHE A 231 3.05 4.08 2.95
C PHE A 231 1.75 3.26 2.85
N SER A 232 0.90 3.33 3.88
CA SER A 232 -0.36 2.60 3.96
C SER A 232 -1.29 2.94 2.80
N LEU A 233 -1.49 4.22 2.51
CA LEU A 233 -2.36 4.69 1.42
C LEU A 233 -1.75 4.52 0.01
N SER A 234 -0.56 3.94 -0.12
CA SER A 234 0.16 3.76 -1.39
C SER A 234 0.37 5.07 -2.16
N LEU A 235 0.67 6.17 -1.45
CA LEU A 235 0.85 7.50 -2.02
C LEU A 235 2.32 7.81 -2.35
N GLY A 236 2.54 8.72 -3.29
CA GLY A 236 3.87 9.21 -3.65
C GLY A 236 4.54 8.43 -4.79
N SER A 237 4.23 7.16 -4.99
CA SER A 237 4.77 6.35 -6.10
C SER A 237 4.05 6.56 -7.44
N GLY A 238 2.91 7.28 -7.43
CA GLY A 238 2.03 7.40 -8.60
C GLY A 238 1.05 6.25 -8.78
N THR A 239 0.89 5.40 -7.77
CA THR A 239 -0.05 4.27 -7.79
C THR A 239 -1.49 4.76 -7.95
N MET A 240 -1.90 5.74 -7.13
CA MET A 240 -3.23 6.31 -7.23
C MET A 240 -3.38 7.20 -8.48
N VAL A 241 -2.29 7.76 -9.05
CA VAL A 241 -2.30 8.40 -10.37
C VAL A 241 -2.61 7.36 -11.46
N ALA A 242 -1.95 6.20 -11.44
CA ALA A 242 -2.20 5.14 -12.40
C ALA A 242 -3.66 4.66 -12.32
N TYR A 243 -4.18 4.36 -11.13
CA TYR A 243 -5.57 3.95 -10.93
C TYR A 243 -6.57 5.06 -11.29
N GLY A 244 -6.26 6.31 -10.93
CA GLY A 244 -7.04 7.48 -11.32
C GLY A 244 -7.12 7.68 -12.84
N SER A 245 -6.08 7.29 -13.58
CA SER A 245 -6.06 7.43 -15.02
C SER A 245 -7.08 6.54 -15.76
N TYR A 246 -7.59 5.50 -15.10
CA TYR A 246 -8.67 4.63 -15.57
C TYR A 246 -10.03 5.03 -15.04
N LEU A 247 -10.11 6.13 -14.26
CA LEU A 247 -11.33 6.57 -13.59
C LEU A 247 -12.25 7.33 -14.54
N SER A 248 -13.51 6.93 -14.60
CA SER A 248 -14.53 7.65 -15.34
C SER A 248 -14.96 8.93 -14.61
N ARG A 249 -15.42 9.94 -15.39
CA ARG A 249 -15.93 11.20 -14.82
C ARG A 249 -17.20 11.06 -13.97
N LYS A 250 -17.85 9.90 -14.00
CA LYS A 250 -19.06 9.63 -13.19
C LYS A 250 -18.77 9.53 -11.69
N ILE A 251 -17.55 9.14 -11.32
CA ILE A 251 -17.16 8.93 -9.92
C ILE A 251 -16.60 10.24 -9.35
N ALA A 252 -17.12 10.66 -8.19
CA ALA A 252 -16.60 11.82 -7.48
C ALA A 252 -15.27 11.48 -6.79
N ILE A 253 -14.18 12.18 -7.13
CA ILE A 253 -12.84 11.95 -6.57
C ILE A 253 -12.84 12.13 -5.05
N PRO A 254 -13.35 13.25 -4.49
CA PRO A 254 -13.30 13.44 -3.04
C PRO A 254 -13.98 12.32 -2.28
N PHE A 255 -15.17 11.90 -2.72
CA PHE A 255 -15.90 10.79 -2.12
C PHE A 255 -15.10 9.47 -2.17
N ALA A 256 -14.53 9.16 -3.33
CA ALA A 256 -13.75 7.92 -3.49
C ALA A 256 -12.50 7.93 -2.61
N SER A 257 -11.79 9.07 -2.51
CA SER A 257 -10.60 9.22 -1.67
C SER A 257 -10.93 9.03 -0.19
N VAL A 258 -12.01 9.64 0.29
CA VAL A 258 -12.47 9.48 1.69
C VAL A 258 -12.80 8.02 1.98
N ILE A 259 -13.56 7.35 1.11
CA ILE A 259 -13.94 5.94 1.32
C ILE A 259 -12.73 5.02 1.28
N VAL A 260 -11.80 5.19 0.34
CA VAL A 260 -10.59 4.36 0.26
C VAL A 260 -9.72 4.56 1.51
N SER A 261 -9.50 5.80 1.94
CA SER A 261 -8.73 6.11 3.15
C SER A 261 -9.41 5.59 4.42
N PHE A 262 -10.73 5.66 4.50
CA PHE A 262 -11.49 5.09 5.62
C PHE A 262 -11.34 3.57 5.68
N ILE A 263 -11.47 2.88 4.54
CA ILE A 263 -11.30 1.43 4.46
C ILE A 263 -9.89 1.03 4.88
N ASP A 264 -8.86 1.72 4.39
CA ASP A 264 -7.47 1.47 4.76
C ASP A 264 -7.24 1.62 6.27
N SER A 265 -7.68 2.75 6.85
CA SER A 265 -7.55 3.01 8.28
C SER A 265 -8.33 1.99 9.13
N ALA A 266 -9.53 1.61 8.67
CA ALA A 266 -10.30 0.56 9.34
C ALA A 266 -9.57 -0.78 9.32
N VAL A 267 -8.96 -1.17 8.19
CA VAL A 267 -8.16 -2.40 8.09
C VAL A 267 -6.96 -2.34 9.04
N ALA A 268 -6.26 -1.21 9.15
CA ALA A 268 -5.14 -1.05 10.08
C ALA A 268 -5.57 -1.26 11.54
N ILE A 269 -6.67 -0.64 11.96
CA ILE A 269 -7.22 -0.80 13.32
C ILE A 269 -7.70 -2.23 13.54
N LEU A 270 -8.42 -2.83 12.58
CA LEU A 270 -8.90 -4.22 12.69
C LEU A 270 -7.72 -5.21 12.73
N ALA A 271 -6.64 -4.97 11.98
CA ALA A 271 -5.41 -5.76 12.09
C ALA A 271 -4.79 -5.66 13.49
N GLY A 272 -4.77 -4.47 14.09
CA GLY A 272 -4.37 -4.28 15.48
C GLY A 272 -5.28 -5.07 16.44
N LEU A 273 -6.60 -5.08 16.22
CA LEU A 273 -7.57 -5.85 16.99
C LEU A 273 -7.47 -7.37 16.76
N VAL A 274 -6.83 -7.83 15.72
CA VAL A 274 -6.43 -9.24 15.57
C VAL A 274 -5.17 -9.53 16.36
N ILE A 275 -4.15 -8.69 16.25
CA ILE A 275 -2.78 -8.98 16.72
C ILE A 275 -2.65 -8.75 18.23
N PHE A 276 -3.05 -7.57 18.74
CA PHE A 276 -2.79 -7.20 20.12
C PHE A 276 -3.53 -8.04 21.16
N PRO A 277 -4.83 -8.43 20.97
CA PRO A 277 -5.48 -9.34 21.93
C PRO A 277 -4.73 -10.67 22.08
N ILE A 278 -4.21 -11.22 20.96
CA ILE A 278 -3.42 -12.44 20.98
C ILE A 278 -2.12 -12.22 21.75
N VAL A 279 -1.37 -11.16 21.43
CA VAL A 279 -0.08 -10.85 22.08
C VAL A 279 -0.25 -10.67 23.59
N PHE A 280 -1.24 -9.89 24.04
CA PHE A 280 -1.49 -9.64 25.47
C PHE A 280 -2.04 -10.87 26.20
N SER A 281 -2.77 -11.75 25.53
CA SER A 281 -3.23 -13.01 26.14
C SER A 281 -2.08 -13.91 26.63
N PHE A 282 -0.90 -13.74 26.06
CA PHE A 282 0.31 -14.46 26.47
C PHE A 282 1.30 -13.59 27.26
N GLY A 283 0.86 -12.40 27.71
CA GLY A 283 1.70 -11.49 28.53
C GLY A 283 2.92 -10.94 27.79
N LEU A 284 2.89 -10.92 26.45
CA LEU A 284 4.01 -10.44 25.64
C LEU A 284 3.93 -8.92 25.39
N SER A 285 5.10 -8.30 25.23
CA SER A 285 5.17 -6.88 24.88
C SER A 285 4.72 -6.65 23.44
N PRO A 286 3.89 -5.62 23.17
CA PRO A 286 3.50 -5.25 21.81
C PRO A 286 4.66 -4.65 20.99
N ALA A 287 5.79 -4.32 21.64
CA ALA A 287 6.96 -3.69 21.03
C ALA A 287 7.94 -4.72 20.40
N SER A 288 7.47 -5.87 19.94
CA SER A 288 8.32 -6.94 19.37
C SER A 288 8.94 -6.58 17.99
N GLY A 289 8.75 -5.36 17.51
CA GLY A 289 9.37 -4.87 16.29
C GLY A 289 8.90 -5.57 15.01
N THR A 290 9.78 -5.60 14.01
CA THR A 290 9.48 -6.18 12.68
C THR A 290 9.28 -7.69 12.70
N GLY A 291 9.74 -8.39 13.73
CA GLY A 291 9.54 -9.83 13.95
C GLY A 291 8.13 -10.23 14.38
N LEU A 292 7.27 -9.28 14.75
CA LEU A 292 5.96 -9.54 15.34
C LEU A 292 5.12 -10.53 14.51
N VAL A 293 5.03 -10.35 13.21
CA VAL A 293 4.16 -11.14 12.34
C VAL A 293 4.72 -12.53 12.02
N PHE A 294 6.04 -12.63 11.77
CA PHE A 294 6.66 -13.86 11.29
C PHE A 294 7.37 -14.67 12.37
N MET A 295 7.72 -14.05 13.51
CA MET A 295 8.42 -14.72 14.59
C MET A 295 7.57 -14.85 15.86
N THR A 296 6.79 -13.81 16.23
CA THR A 296 6.03 -13.80 17.49
C THR A 296 4.67 -14.49 17.34
N LEU A 297 3.90 -14.20 16.29
CA LEU A 297 2.53 -14.73 16.16
C LEU A 297 2.44 -16.24 15.85
N PRO A 298 3.31 -16.87 15.04
CA PRO A 298 3.16 -18.27 14.69
C PRO A 298 3.11 -19.23 15.88
N PRO A 299 4.01 -19.16 16.88
CA PRO A 299 3.91 -20.02 18.07
C PRO A 299 2.68 -19.72 18.93
N LEU A 300 2.18 -18.47 18.95
CA LEU A 300 0.98 -18.13 19.71
C LEU A 300 -0.26 -18.81 19.14
N PHE A 301 -0.38 -18.86 17.81
CA PHE A 301 -1.46 -19.60 17.18
C PHE A 301 -1.47 -21.07 17.59
N SER A 302 -0.31 -21.73 17.67
CA SER A 302 -0.26 -23.15 18.02
C SER A 302 -0.72 -23.44 19.45
N LEU A 303 -0.68 -22.45 20.34
CA LEU A 303 -1.13 -22.55 21.73
C LEU A 303 -2.62 -22.23 21.91
N MET A 304 -3.30 -21.73 20.86
CA MET A 304 -4.70 -21.29 20.92
C MET A 304 -5.65 -22.42 20.47
N PRO A 305 -6.90 -22.47 20.98
CA PRO A 305 -7.95 -23.30 20.40
C PRO A 305 -8.15 -22.98 18.91
N PHE A 306 -8.23 -24.00 18.07
CA PHE A 306 -8.31 -23.87 16.61
C PHE A 306 -7.13 -23.12 15.97
N GLY A 307 -6.00 -23.01 16.65
CA GLY A 307 -4.88 -22.14 16.28
C GLY A 307 -4.34 -22.39 14.87
N ASN A 308 -4.30 -23.65 14.40
CA ASN A 308 -3.89 -23.94 13.03
C ASN A 308 -4.82 -23.31 11.96
N ILE A 309 -6.15 -23.35 12.22
CA ILE A 309 -7.14 -22.71 11.31
C ILE A 309 -6.95 -21.18 11.33
N LEU A 310 -6.74 -20.62 12.52
CA LEU A 310 -6.50 -19.17 12.67
C LEU A 310 -5.22 -18.75 11.95
N ALA A 311 -4.16 -19.54 12.05
CA ALA A 311 -2.91 -19.28 11.34
C ALA A 311 -3.09 -19.34 9.81
N VAL A 312 -3.84 -20.33 9.29
CA VAL A 312 -4.17 -20.41 7.86
C VAL A 312 -4.94 -19.16 7.43
N ILE A 313 -5.97 -18.75 8.17
CA ILE A 313 -6.75 -17.53 7.86
C ILE A 313 -5.84 -16.30 7.89
N PHE A 314 -5.00 -16.16 8.91
CA PHE A 314 -4.11 -15.01 9.10
C PHE A 314 -3.10 -14.87 7.96
N PHE A 315 -2.36 -15.95 7.64
CA PHE A 315 -1.37 -15.90 6.55
C PHE A 315 -2.01 -15.84 5.17
N PHE A 316 -3.22 -16.35 5.00
CA PHE A 316 -4.01 -16.11 3.79
C PHE A 316 -4.40 -14.64 3.65
N LEU A 317 -4.87 -13.98 4.72
CA LEU A 317 -5.15 -12.55 4.74
C LEU A 317 -3.92 -11.72 4.36
N LEU A 318 -2.76 -12.04 4.97
CA LEU A 318 -1.49 -11.39 4.63
C LEU A 318 -1.11 -11.58 3.16
N SER A 319 -1.29 -12.80 2.62
CA SER A 319 -0.98 -13.10 1.22
C SER A 319 -1.91 -12.32 0.27
N VAL A 320 -3.19 -12.22 0.57
CA VAL A 320 -4.15 -11.41 -0.21
C VAL A 320 -3.77 -9.93 -0.15
N ALA A 321 -3.49 -9.38 1.03
CA ALA A 321 -3.06 -8.00 1.21
C ALA A 321 -1.77 -7.71 0.41
N ALA A 322 -0.81 -8.63 0.44
CA ALA A 322 0.43 -8.50 -0.32
C ALA A 322 0.17 -8.50 -1.84
N VAL A 323 -0.64 -9.44 -2.34
CA VAL A 323 -0.94 -9.57 -3.78
C VAL A 323 -1.68 -8.34 -4.30
N THR A 324 -2.71 -7.84 -3.59
CA THR A 324 -3.51 -6.70 -4.05
C THR A 324 -2.68 -5.41 -4.13
N SER A 325 -1.77 -5.19 -3.19
CA SER A 325 -0.83 -4.06 -3.23
C SER A 325 0.22 -4.23 -4.32
N ALA A 326 0.82 -5.41 -4.47
CA ALA A 326 1.82 -5.68 -5.52
C ALA A 326 1.26 -5.48 -6.94
N ILE A 327 -0.01 -5.86 -7.18
CA ILE A 327 -0.71 -5.62 -8.45
C ILE A 327 -0.70 -4.12 -8.80
N SER A 328 -1.01 -3.27 -7.86
CA SER A 328 -1.08 -1.82 -8.08
C SER A 328 0.30 -1.18 -8.29
N ILE A 329 1.31 -1.64 -7.56
CA ILE A 329 2.69 -1.18 -7.71
C ILE A 329 3.24 -1.56 -9.09
N LEU A 330 3.04 -2.81 -9.53
CA LEU A 330 3.48 -3.24 -10.88
C LEU A 330 2.73 -2.48 -11.97
N GLU A 331 1.46 -2.13 -11.75
CA GLU A 331 0.66 -1.37 -12.71
C GLU A 331 1.23 0.01 -13.01
N VAL A 332 1.87 0.69 -12.05
CA VAL A 332 2.55 1.98 -12.29
C VAL A 332 3.56 1.85 -13.42
N VAL A 333 4.42 0.83 -13.34
CA VAL A 333 5.51 0.61 -14.32
C VAL A 333 4.94 0.17 -15.66
N VAL A 334 3.99 -0.78 -15.64
CA VAL A 334 3.35 -1.28 -16.86
C VAL A 334 2.58 -0.18 -17.58
N SER A 335 1.78 0.62 -16.87
CA SER A 335 1.02 1.72 -17.47
C SER A 335 1.93 2.77 -18.10
N TYR A 336 3.06 3.09 -17.48
CA TYR A 336 4.05 4.01 -18.03
C TYR A 336 4.58 3.52 -19.38
N LEU A 337 5.03 2.27 -19.45
CA LEU A 337 5.61 1.71 -20.68
C LEU A 337 4.57 1.53 -21.79
N VAL A 338 3.34 1.13 -21.43
CA VAL A 338 2.23 1.04 -22.40
C VAL A 338 1.89 2.42 -22.99
N ASP A 339 1.85 3.45 -22.16
CA ASP A 339 1.47 4.80 -22.60
C ASP A 339 2.55 5.49 -23.44
N GLU A 340 3.82 5.37 -23.03
CA GLU A 340 4.92 6.09 -23.68
C GLU A 340 5.48 5.31 -24.89
N TRP A 341 5.60 3.99 -24.79
CA TRP A 341 6.21 3.15 -25.84
C TRP A 341 5.17 2.45 -26.72
N LYS A 342 3.87 2.56 -26.39
CA LYS A 342 2.75 1.97 -27.15
C LYS A 342 2.89 0.46 -27.40
N VAL A 343 3.54 -0.24 -26.49
CA VAL A 343 3.73 -1.70 -26.55
C VAL A 343 2.46 -2.40 -26.04
N LEU A 344 2.19 -3.59 -26.57
CA LEU A 344 1.06 -4.41 -26.12
C LEU A 344 1.18 -4.73 -24.63
N ARG A 345 0.14 -4.42 -23.85
CA ARG A 345 0.08 -4.58 -22.39
C ARG A 345 0.59 -5.94 -21.90
N LYS A 346 0.12 -7.03 -22.51
CA LYS A 346 0.54 -8.39 -22.12
C LYS A 346 2.06 -8.57 -22.23
N ARG A 347 2.66 -8.14 -23.34
CA ARG A 347 4.11 -8.20 -23.52
C ARG A 347 4.85 -7.31 -22.54
N THR A 348 4.37 -6.10 -22.34
CA THR A 348 4.95 -5.14 -21.39
C THR A 348 4.94 -5.72 -19.99
N ALA A 349 3.82 -6.26 -19.50
CA ALA A 349 3.72 -6.82 -18.15
C ALA A 349 4.72 -7.96 -17.93
N TRP A 350 4.87 -8.87 -18.89
CA TRP A 350 5.81 -9.99 -18.77
C TRP A 350 7.27 -9.56 -18.89
N LEU A 351 7.61 -8.67 -19.83
CA LEU A 351 9.00 -8.20 -20.01
C LEU A 351 9.45 -7.34 -18.82
N THR A 352 8.62 -6.36 -18.43
CA THR A 352 8.94 -5.48 -17.31
C THR A 352 8.92 -6.23 -15.99
N GLY A 353 7.92 -7.09 -15.80
CA GLY A 353 7.86 -7.96 -14.65
C GLY A 353 9.06 -8.89 -14.58
N GLY A 354 9.47 -9.50 -15.71
CA GLY A 354 10.68 -10.33 -15.77
C GLY A 354 11.95 -9.56 -15.40
N PHE A 355 12.10 -8.32 -15.87
CA PHE A 355 13.24 -7.48 -15.50
C PHE A 355 13.24 -7.14 -14.00
N ILE A 356 12.09 -6.70 -13.44
CA ILE A 356 11.95 -6.41 -12.00
C ILE A 356 12.18 -7.68 -11.17
N TYR A 357 11.71 -8.84 -11.66
CA TYR A 357 11.92 -10.13 -11.02
C TYR A 357 13.41 -10.46 -10.92
N LEU A 358 14.15 -10.36 -12.03
CA LEU A 358 15.59 -10.62 -12.03
C LEU A 358 16.35 -9.70 -11.08
N PHE A 359 15.99 -8.41 -11.07
CA PHE A 359 16.55 -7.45 -10.11
C PHE A 359 16.17 -7.81 -8.66
N GLY A 360 14.93 -8.26 -8.43
CA GLY A 360 14.43 -8.66 -7.13
C GLY A 360 15.11 -9.92 -6.55
N LEU A 361 15.69 -10.79 -7.37
CA LEU A 361 16.48 -11.93 -6.90
C LEU A 361 17.72 -11.49 -6.08
N LEU A 362 18.21 -10.27 -6.26
CA LEU A 362 19.29 -9.73 -5.43
C LEU A 362 18.86 -9.63 -3.96
N TRP A 363 17.60 -9.30 -3.71
CA TRP A 363 17.06 -9.13 -2.36
C TRP A 363 16.87 -10.45 -1.59
N THR A 364 16.96 -11.58 -2.26
CA THR A 364 17.00 -12.88 -1.56
C THR A 364 18.36 -13.15 -0.90
N LYS A 365 19.37 -12.32 -1.22
CA LYS A 365 20.74 -12.43 -0.69
C LYS A 365 21.13 -11.23 0.16
N TYR A 366 20.61 -10.04 -0.17
CA TYR A 366 20.97 -8.79 0.50
C TYR A 366 19.82 -8.30 1.42
N ASP A 367 20.19 -7.46 2.39
CA ASP A 367 19.22 -6.89 3.35
C ASP A 367 18.19 -6.00 2.63
N LEU A 368 16.92 -6.28 2.90
CA LEU A 368 15.77 -5.53 2.38
C LEU A 368 15.63 -4.13 3.00
N SER A 369 16.19 -3.94 4.19
CA SER A 369 15.97 -2.70 4.97
C SER A 369 16.48 -1.45 4.26
N LEU A 370 17.59 -1.58 3.53
CA LEU A 370 18.14 -0.46 2.74
C LEU A 370 17.19 -0.08 1.58
N ALA A 371 16.65 -1.08 0.88
CA ALA A 371 15.72 -0.83 -0.22
C ALA A 371 14.42 -0.22 0.29
N ASP A 372 13.87 -0.73 1.41
CA ASP A 372 12.67 -0.20 2.05
C ASP A 372 12.89 1.24 2.53
N ARG A 373 14.01 1.54 3.17
CA ARG A 373 14.35 2.89 3.62
C ARG A 373 14.44 3.87 2.45
N ILE A 374 15.12 3.50 1.36
CA ILE A 374 15.29 4.39 0.20
C ILE A 374 13.97 4.52 -0.56
N ALA A 375 13.37 3.41 -0.99
CA ALA A 375 12.23 3.45 -1.89
C ALA A 375 10.89 3.58 -1.14
N GLY A 376 10.67 2.79 -0.09
CA GLY A 376 9.45 2.83 0.73
C GLY A 376 9.42 4.02 1.70
N GLY A 377 10.59 4.55 2.09
CA GLY A 377 10.73 5.74 2.90
C GLY A 377 10.89 7.00 2.04
N TYR A 378 12.13 7.34 1.70
CA TYR A 378 12.45 8.64 1.09
C TYR A 378 11.77 8.90 -0.26
N LEU A 379 11.77 7.94 -1.20
CA LEU A 379 11.22 8.19 -2.54
C LEU A 379 9.70 8.36 -2.54
N LEU A 380 8.96 7.66 -1.66
CA LEU A 380 7.51 7.86 -1.53
C LEU A 380 7.18 9.25 -0.98
N VAL A 381 7.90 9.69 0.05
CA VAL A 381 7.68 11.02 0.66
C VAL A 381 8.05 12.14 -0.32
N LEU A 382 9.17 12.00 -1.03
CA LEU A 382 9.55 12.93 -2.12
C LEU A 382 8.51 12.93 -3.25
N GLY A 383 8.03 11.77 -3.66
CA GLY A 383 6.97 11.68 -4.67
C GLY A 383 5.69 12.39 -4.24
N ALA A 384 5.25 12.20 -3.00
CA ALA A 384 4.09 12.89 -2.44
C ALA A 384 4.29 14.41 -2.36
N LEU A 385 5.50 14.86 -1.99
CA LEU A 385 5.88 16.27 -2.03
C LEU A 385 5.68 16.86 -3.43
N PHE A 386 6.25 16.21 -4.44
CA PHE A 386 6.14 16.70 -5.82
C PHE A 386 4.72 16.58 -6.40
N ILE A 387 3.94 15.57 -6.02
CA ILE A 387 2.52 15.46 -6.38
C ILE A 387 1.75 16.67 -5.81
N SER A 388 1.98 16.97 -4.54
CA SER A 388 1.34 18.10 -3.87
C SER A 388 1.71 19.44 -4.53
N LEU A 389 3.01 19.67 -4.77
CA LEU A 389 3.49 20.86 -5.47
C LEU A 389 2.96 20.95 -6.91
N PHE A 390 2.88 19.83 -7.63
CA PHE A 390 2.36 19.81 -9.00
C PHE A 390 0.89 20.21 -9.05
N VAL A 391 0.05 19.65 -8.21
CA VAL A 391 -1.36 20.03 -8.13
C VAL A 391 -1.50 21.46 -7.59
N GLY A 392 -0.72 21.83 -6.59
CA GLY A 392 -0.79 23.14 -5.96
C GLY A 392 -0.38 24.29 -6.88
N TRP A 393 0.68 24.13 -7.70
CA TRP A 393 1.30 25.24 -8.43
C TRP A 393 1.27 25.10 -9.95
N VAL A 394 1.25 23.90 -10.50
CA VAL A 394 1.32 23.67 -11.97
C VAL A 394 -0.07 23.47 -12.57
N MET A 395 -0.96 22.76 -11.88
CA MET A 395 -2.30 22.51 -12.41
C MET A 395 -3.20 23.76 -12.26
N LYS A 396 -3.82 24.15 -13.38
CA LYS A 396 -4.74 25.29 -13.45
C LYS A 396 -5.98 25.08 -12.60
N ASP A 397 -6.49 26.14 -11.98
CA ASP A 397 -7.65 26.11 -11.10
C ASP A 397 -8.91 25.58 -11.80
N GLU A 398 -9.10 25.86 -13.11
CA GLU A 398 -10.24 25.38 -13.88
C GLU A 398 -10.26 23.84 -14.02
N ILE A 399 -9.07 23.22 -14.09
CA ILE A 399 -8.96 21.76 -14.13
C ILE A 399 -9.31 21.17 -12.78
N VAL A 400 -8.75 21.76 -11.72
CA VAL A 400 -8.96 21.28 -10.35
C VAL A 400 -10.42 21.40 -9.94
N THR A 401 -11.07 22.56 -10.14
CA THR A 401 -12.48 22.79 -9.83
C THR A 401 -13.42 21.87 -10.60
N ARG A 402 -13.15 21.68 -11.91
CA ARG A 402 -13.94 20.79 -12.75
C ARG A 402 -13.85 19.35 -12.27
N GLU A 403 -12.64 18.87 -11.94
CA GLU A 403 -12.44 17.48 -11.52
C GLU A 403 -12.97 17.22 -10.10
N LEU A 404 -12.86 18.18 -9.21
CA LEU A 404 -13.41 18.08 -7.85
C LEU A 404 -14.90 18.45 -7.77
N ARG A 405 -15.47 19.04 -8.82
CA ARG A 405 -16.84 19.56 -8.85
C ARG A 405 -17.08 20.63 -7.77
N LEU A 406 -16.11 21.51 -7.58
CA LEU A 406 -16.14 22.60 -6.63
C LEU A 406 -16.13 23.95 -7.35
N ASN A 407 -16.70 24.98 -6.72
CA ASN A 407 -16.57 26.37 -7.20
C ASN A 407 -15.24 26.94 -6.69
N GLN A 408 -14.58 27.81 -7.50
CA GLN A 408 -13.29 28.42 -7.16
C GLN A 408 -13.35 29.24 -5.84
N GLY A 409 -14.47 29.84 -5.53
CA GLY A 409 -14.68 30.60 -4.28
C GLY A 409 -15.12 29.76 -3.08
N SER A 410 -15.29 28.43 -3.24
CA SER A 410 -15.72 27.59 -2.11
C SER A 410 -14.59 27.41 -1.08
N GLY A 411 -14.95 27.39 0.21
CA GLY A 411 -13.99 27.18 1.30
C GLY A 411 -13.23 25.85 1.16
N LEU A 412 -13.89 24.81 0.66
CA LEU A 412 -13.23 23.50 0.40
C LEU A 412 -12.16 23.59 -0.69
N PHE A 413 -12.41 24.35 -1.77
CA PHE A 413 -11.40 24.54 -2.80
C PHE A 413 -10.21 25.34 -2.26
N ILE A 414 -10.47 26.42 -1.55
CA ILE A 414 -9.43 27.26 -0.92
C ILE A 414 -8.59 26.42 0.07
N ALA A 415 -9.24 25.64 0.94
CA ALA A 415 -8.56 24.75 1.88
C ALA A 415 -7.69 23.71 1.15
N PHE A 416 -8.21 23.06 0.12
CA PHE A 416 -7.45 22.10 -0.69
C PHE A 416 -6.23 22.74 -1.34
N ARG A 417 -6.35 23.96 -1.87
CA ARG A 417 -5.24 24.70 -2.46
C ARG A 417 -4.20 25.12 -1.41
N ILE A 418 -4.61 25.58 -0.23
CA ILE A 418 -3.68 25.90 0.86
C ILE A 418 -2.92 24.63 1.31
N LEU A 419 -3.63 23.53 1.50
CA LEU A 419 -3.04 22.26 1.87
C LEU A 419 -1.99 21.82 0.84
N THR A 420 -2.34 21.77 -0.44
CA THR A 420 -1.45 21.26 -1.49
C THR A 420 -0.31 22.23 -1.85
N ARG A 421 -0.49 23.54 -1.68
CA ARG A 421 0.55 24.54 -2.00
C ARG A 421 1.58 24.72 -0.88
N TYR A 422 1.14 24.68 0.38
CA TYR A 422 1.98 25.12 1.49
C TYR A 422 2.11 24.10 2.61
N ILE A 423 0.99 23.63 3.19
CA ILE A 423 1.00 22.85 4.44
C ILE A 423 1.63 21.47 4.21
N ILE A 424 1.14 20.73 3.21
CA ILE A 424 1.63 19.38 2.92
C ILE A 424 3.10 19.42 2.48
N PRO A 425 3.53 20.29 1.54
CA PRO A 425 4.94 20.39 1.19
C PRO A 425 5.84 20.73 2.38
N ALA A 426 5.44 21.66 3.23
CA ALA A 426 6.22 22.04 4.42
C ALA A 426 6.39 20.87 5.40
N LEU A 427 5.30 20.13 5.69
CA LEU A 427 5.34 18.96 6.56
C LEU A 427 6.21 17.84 5.98
N LEU A 428 6.12 17.58 4.66
CA LEU A 428 6.92 16.54 4.01
C LEU A 428 8.42 16.90 4.00
N LEU A 429 8.76 18.18 3.83
CA LEU A 429 10.13 18.63 3.97
C LEU A 429 10.65 18.39 5.40
N VAL A 430 9.86 18.71 6.42
CA VAL A 430 10.25 18.42 7.83
C VAL A 430 10.52 16.93 8.02
N ILE A 431 9.68 16.03 7.47
CA ILE A 431 9.87 14.59 7.56
C ILE A 431 11.15 14.15 6.88
N ILE A 432 11.43 14.65 5.68
CA ILE A 432 12.65 14.31 4.92
C ILE A 432 13.91 14.71 5.68
N PHE A 433 13.92 15.90 6.28
CA PHE A 433 15.10 16.41 7.00
C PHE A 433 15.23 15.91 8.44
N SER A 434 14.15 15.37 9.03
CA SER A 434 14.20 14.81 10.40
C SER A 434 14.96 13.50 10.51
N GLY A 435 15.18 12.79 9.38
CA GLY A 435 15.83 11.48 9.37
C GLY A 435 14.99 10.35 10.02
N THR A 436 13.71 10.57 10.24
CA THR A 436 12.80 9.58 10.87
C THR A 436 12.22 8.57 9.89
N ILE A 437 12.64 8.63 8.62
CA ILE A 437 12.18 7.73 7.55
C ILE A 437 13.03 6.46 7.52
#